data_2ef435aed239c33c4a3bf301530160b3
#
_entry.id   2ef435aed239c33c4a3bf301530160b3
#
_cell.length_a   1.000
_cell.length_b   1.000
_cell.length_c   1.000
_cell.angle_alpha   90.00
_cell.angle_beta   90.00
_cell.angle_gamma   90.00
#
_symmetry.space_group_name_H-M   'P 1'
#
loop_
_entity.id
_entity.type
_entity.pdbx_description
1 polymer ?
#
loop_
_entity_poly.entity_id
_entity_poly.type
_entity_poly.pdbx_seq_one_letter_code
_entity_poly.pdbx_strand_id
1 'polypeptide(L)'
;FLRDKMINFEPTEYSRKLDTVGRLVIPSKLRKEMRLELGEEYPFYTCVDEHGQSWLCIPCPGVETEVDKAKRILEENGYRFFEE
;
A
#
# COMPACT_ATOMS: atom_id res chain seq x y z
N PHE A 1 13.64 7.16 -19.26
CA PHE A 1 13.51 6.50 -18.94
C PHE A 1 12.67 6.40 -17.86
N LEU A 2 12.42 6.15 -17.30
CA LEU A 2 11.71 5.95 -16.41
C LEU A 2 11.45 6.85 -15.45
N ARG A 3 11.81 7.92 -15.50
CA ARG A 3 11.69 8.85 -14.64
C ARG A 3 10.33 9.22 -14.51
N ASP A 4 9.66 9.02 -15.39
CA ASP A 4 8.33 9.31 -15.26
C ASP A 4 7.71 8.39 -14.29
N LYS A 5 8.45 7.51 -13.73
CA LYS A 5 7.96 6.72 -12.74
C LYS A 5 8.19 7.28 -11.44
N MET A 6 7.88 8.51 -11.24
CA MET A 6 8.12 9.16 -10.00
C MET A 6 7.30 8.56 -8.92
N ILE A 7 7.87 8.42 -7.75
CA ILE A 7 7.14 7.99 -6.58
C ILE A 7 6.29 9.15 -6.11
N ASN A 8 5.02 8.86 -5.92
CA ASN A 8 4.08 9.88 -5.54
C ASN A 8 3.73 9.67 -4.07
N PHE A 9 4.17 10.59 -3.21
CA PHE A 9 3.90 10.47 -1.79
C PHE A 9 2.63 11.24 -1.47
N GLU A 10 1.67 10.52 -0.91
CA GLU A 10 0.42 11.14 -0.54
C GLU A 10 0.26 11.03 0.96
N PRO A 11 0.13 12.15 1.65
CA PRO A 11 -0.04 12.07 3.10
C PRO A 11 -1.38 11.44 3.45
N THR A 12 -1.39 10.75 4.56
CA THR A 12 -2.63 10.21 5.08
C THR A 12 -3.02 11.02 6.30
N GLU A 13 -4.21 10.78 6.79
CA GLU A 13 -4.65 11.43 8.01
C GLU A 13 -4.15 10.69 9.24
N TYR A 14 -3.41 9.60 9.05
CA TYR A 14 -3.02 8.74 10.15
C TYR A 14 -1.61 9.04 10.61
N SER A 15 -1.41 8.97 11.90
CA SER A 15 -0.07 9.01 12.49
C SER A 15 -0.13 8.14 13.74
N ARG A 16 0.98 7.56 14.10
CA ARG A 16 1.05 6.71 15.28
C ARG A 16 2.38 6.89 15.97
N LYS A 17 2.37 6.71 17.26
CA LYS A 17 3.58 6.80 18.05
C LYS A 17 4.33 5.49 17.98
N LEU A 18 5.64 5.58 17.86
CA LEU A 18 6.49 4.42 18.05
C LEU A 18 6.56 4.15 19.53
N ASP A 19 6.24 2.95 19.95
CA ASP A 19 6.20 2.67 21.39
C ASP A 19 7.61 2.42 21.93
N THR A 20 7.71 2.15 23.22
CA THR A 20 9.01 2.07 23.85
C THR A 20 9.77 0.80 23.52
N VAL A 21 9.12 -0.17 22.94
CA VAL A 21 9.81 -1.38 22.49
C VAL A 21 9.92 -1.42 20.97
N GLY A 22 9.66 -0.30 20.33
CA GLY A 22 9.93 -0.19 18.90
C GLY A 22 8.80 -0.67 18.00
N ARG A 23 7.57 -0.68 18.47
CA ARG A 23 6.45 -1.15 17.67
C ARG A 23 5.62 0.02 17.20
N LEU A 24 5.12 -0.12 15.97
CA LEU A 24 4.28 0.89 15.36
C LEU A 24 3.05 0.19 14.83
N VAL A 25 1.89 0.64 15.27
CA VAL A 25 0.64 -0.02 14.86
C VAL A 25 0.13 0.64 13.59
N ILE A 26 -0.14 -0.18 12.59
CA ILE A 26 -0.72 0.33 11.36
C ILE A 26 -2.23 0.43 11.58
N PRO A 27 -2.82 1.60 11.35
CA PRO A 27 -4.27 1.74 11.53
C PRO A 27 -5.01 0.72 10.67
N SER A 28 -6.05 0.12 11.24
CA SER A 28 -6.71 -0.98 10.54
C SER A 28 -7.32 -0.53 9.23
N LYS A 29 -7.79 0.70 9.16
CA LYS A 29 -8.37 1.19 7.93
C LYS A 29 -7.31 1.32 6.84
N LEU A 30 -6.15 1.86 7.19
CA LEU A 30 -5.05 1.97 6.25
C LEU A 30 -4.54 0.59 5.84
N ARG A 31 -4.46 -0.32 6.81
CA ARG A 31 -4.02 -1.67 6.54
C ARG A 31 -4.92 -2.35 5.51
N LYS A 32 -6.23 -2.15 5.65
CA LYS A 32 -7.17 -2.74 4.71
C LYS A 32 -7.09 -2.10 3.34
N GLU A 33 -6.89 -0.80 3.30
CA GLU A 33 -6.74 -0.11 2.02
C GLU A 33 -5.52 -0.59 1.27
N MET A 34 -4.45 -0.88 2.00
CA MET A 34 -3.21 -1.35 1.39
C MET A 34 -3.17 -2.85 1.26
N ARG A 35 -4.22 -3.54 1.69
CA ARG A 35 -4.36 -4.99 1.58
C ARG A 35 -3.28 -5.75 2.33
N LEU A 36 -2.91 -5.23 3.48
CA LEU A 36 -1.97 -5.93 4.34
C LEU A 36 -2.75 -6.92 5.19
N GLU A 37 -2.30 -8.17 5.18
CA GLU A 37 -2.99 -9.24 5.87
C GLU A 37 -2.33 -9.51 7.20
N LEU A 38 -3.15 -9.77 8.19
CA LEU A 38 -2.62 -10.15 9.50
C LEU A 38 -1.95 -11.50 9.39
N GLY A 39 -0.83 -11.65 10.08
CA GLY A 39 -0.12 -12.90 10.06
C GLY A 39 0.82 -13.11 8.90
N GLU A 40 0.79 -12.21 7.92
CA GLU A 40 1.70 -12.28 6.80
C GLU A 40 2.97 -11.52 7.11
N GLU A 41 4.02 -11.88 6.46
CA GLU A 41 5.31 -11.27 6.67
C GLU A 41 5.59 -10.29 5.55
N TYR A 42 6.03 -9.09 5.92
CA TYR A 42 6.31 -8.05 4.91
C TYR A 42 7.71 -7.54 5.12
N PRO A 43 8.51 -7.45 4.07
CA PRO A 43 9.86 -6.92 4.21
C PRO A 43 9.83 -5.40 4.34
N PHE A 44 10.89 -4.86 4.90
CA PHE A 44 11.04 -3.42 5.01
C PHE A 44 12.06 -2.95 4.00
N TYR A 45 11.77 -1.83 3.39
CA TYR A 45 12.69 -1.18 2.48
C TYR A 45 12.89 0.25 2.94
N THR A 46 14.00 0.81 2.53
CA THR A 46 14.23 2.23 2.77
C THR A 46 14.43 2.91 1.44
N CYS A 47 14.08 4.16 1.37
CA CYS A 47 14.36 4.94 0.18
C CYS A 47 14.63 6.38 0.59
N VAL A 48 15.25 7.11 -0.32
CA VAL A 48 15.55 8.52 -0.09
C VAL A 48 14.92 9.28 -1.25
N ASP A 49 14.16 10.30 -0.94
CA ASP A 49 13.49 11.04 -1.99
C ASP A 49 14.42 12.12 -2.56
N GLU A 50 13.89 12.92 -3.47
CA GLU A 50 14.70 13.92 -4.15
C GLU A 50 15.15 15.05 -3.23
N HIS A 51 14.53 15.16 -2.07
CA HIS A 51 14.90 16.18 -1.10
C HIS A 51 15.83 15.64 -0.02
N GLY A 52 16.27 14.41 -0.15
CA GLY A 52 17.16 13.81 0.83
C GLY A 52 16.45 13.24 2.05
N GLN A 53 15.13 13.19 2.04
CA GLN A 53 14.38 12.63 3.14
C GLN A 53 14.36 11.12 3.04
N SER A 54 14.69 10.46 4.14
CA SER A 54 14.68 8.99 4.18
C SER A 54 13.29 8.50 4.58
N TRP A 55 12.90 7.41 3.99
CA TRP A 55 11.59 6.81 4.23
C TRP A 55 11.74 5.34 4.53
N LEU A 56 10.89 4.86 5.41
CA LEU A 56 10.77 3.43 5.66
C LEU A 56 9.54 2.95 4.92
N CYS A 57 9.71 1.94 4.09
CA CYS A 57 8.65 1.53 3.16
C CYS A 57 8.34 0.05 3.35
N ILE A 58 7.08 -0.28 3.17
CA ILE A 58 6.63 -1.66 3.17
C ILE A 58 5.92 -1.87 1.84
N PRO A 59 6.40 -2.79 1.00
CA PRO A 59 5.70 -3.04 -0.25
C PRO A 59 4.40 -3.76 0.06
N CYS A 60 3.33 -3.20 -0.42
CA CYS A 60 1.99 -3.72 -0.16
C CYS A 60 1.46 -4.39 -1.41
N PRO A 61 0.50 -5.31 -1.25
CA PRO A 61 -0.11 -5.93 -2.43
C PRO A 61 -0.70 -4.92 -3.38
N GLY A 62 -0.94 -3.73 -2.86
CA GLY A 62 -1.31 -2.64 -3.73
C GLY A 62 -2.74 -2.22 -3.52
N VAL A 63 -2.97 -0.96 -3.84
CA VAL A 63 -4.30 -0.41 -3.82
C VAL A 63 -4.97 -0.83 -5.13
N GLU A 64 -6.25 -1.13 -5.05
CA GLU A 64 -7.01 -1.48 -6.25
C GLU A 64 -6.91 -0.38 -7.27
N THR A 65 -6.56 -0.74 -8.50
CA THR A 65 -6.62 0.21 -9.60
C THR A 65 -8.08 0.34 -10.01
N GLU A 66 -8.35 1.30 -10.89
CA GLU A 66 -9.70 1.47 -11.40
C GLU A 66 -10.14 0.21 -12.15
N VAL A 67 -9.23 -0.40 -12.87
CA VAL A 67 -9.56 -1.61 -13.61
C VAL A 67 -9.87 -2.76 -12.66
N ASP A 68 -9.04 -2.92 -11.63
CA ASP A 68 -9.27 -3.97 -10.65
C ASP A 68 -10.58 -3.78 -9.93
N LYS A 69 -10.90 -2.54 -9.61
CA LYS A 69 -12.14 -2.23 -8.93
C LYS A 69 -13.33 -2.57 -9.80
N ALA A 70 -13.26 -2.23 -11.08
CA ALA A 70 -14.33 -2.52 -12.01
C ALA A 70 -14.52 -4.03 -12.17
N LYS A 71 -13.42 -4.76 -12.26
CA LYS A 71 -13.49 -6.22 -12.37
C LYS A 71 -14.15 -6.82 -11.14
N ARG A 72 -13.76 -6.36 -9.96
CA ARG A 72 -14.31 -6.89 -8.74
C ARG A 72 -15.82 -6.65 -8.65
N ILE A 73 -16.24 -5.44 -9.01
CA ILE A 73 -17.66 -5.10 -8.97
C ILE A 73 -18.45 -5.97 -9.95
N LEU A 74 -17.91 -6.16 -11.14
CA LEU A 74 -18.60 -6.98 -12.13
C LEU A 74 -18.67 -8.43 -11.69
N GLU A 75 -17.61 -8.93 -11.09
CA GLU A 75 -17.62 -10.31 -10.61
C GLU A 75 -18.62 -10.50 -9.48
N GLU A 76 -18.76 -9.52 -8.63
CA GLU A 76 -19.74 -9.59 -7.57
C GLU A 76 -21.15 -9.60 -8.12
N ASN A 77 -21.32 -9.10 -9.34
CA ASN A 77 -22.62 -9.08 -9.99
C ASN A 77 -22.78 -10.23 -10.99
N GLY A 78 -21.93 -11.22 -10.92
CA GLY A 78 -22.11 -12.42 -11.72
C GLY A 78 -21.33 -12.49 -13.01
N TYR A 79 -20.51 -11.49 -13.28
CA TYR A 79 -19.69 -11.50 -14.49
C TYR A 79 -18.34 -12.14 -14.19
N ARG A 80 -17.72 -12.66 -15.23
CA ARG A 80 -16.45 -13.31 -15.07
C ARG A 80 -15.44 -12.76 -16.04
N PHE A 81 -14.19 -12.73 -15.59
CA PHE A 81 -13.09 -12.31 -16.42
C PHE A 81 -12.06 -13.42 -16.45
N PHE A 82 -11.50 -13.63 -17.63
CA PHE A 82 -10.45 -14.62 -17.78
C PHE A 82 -9.16 -13.89 -18.06
N GLU A 83 -8.15 -14.24 -17.29
CA GLU A 83 -6.85 -13.61 -17.45
C GLU A 83 -5.92 -14.54 -18.15
N GLU A 84 -5.15 -14.02 -19.03
CA GLU A 84 -4.23 -14.83 -19.82
C GLU A 84 -2.89 -14.94 -19.15
#